data_291478535d46cebc121131352daa565c
#
_entry.id   291478535d46cebc121131352daa565c
#
_cell.length_a   1.000
_cell.length_b   1.000
_cell.length_c   1.000
_cell.angle_alpha   90.00
_cell.angle_beta   90.00
_cell.angle_gamma   90.00
#
_symmetry.space_group_name_H-M   'P 1'
#
loop_
_entity.id
_entity.type
_entity.pdbx_description
1 polymer ?
#
loop_
_entity_poly.entity_id
_entity_poly.type
_entity_poly.pdbx_seq_one_letter_code
_entity_poly.pdbx_strand_id
1 'polypeptide(L)'
;MKAAFIEQFGGPDVIKYGDLPDPVAGPGQVVVDVVAASVNGADWRVRAGLYAETKFPLVLGRDFSGTVAALGAGVDDLKVGDAVFGVLEAGREGAYAEKVAITAAIVAKKSAALSHTDAAALALTGITVLISVETTLQLQRGETILIQGGAGGVASVAIQIAKHIGARVVTTTSAANIDYVRRLGADQVIDYSAQDFTRVVSGCDAVFDTVGGDVAQKSFAVLRPGGRGAFIASGMQAPKPERDDVTALRPAVGRARAPLERIAELVAIGAVRPPEIKQFPLSQAAEAHRVSEGRHFRGKLILQVR
;
A
#
# COMPACT_ATOMS: atom_id res chain seq x y z
N MET A 1 7.30 20.79 -14.93
CA MET A 1 7.53 20.16 -13.62
C MET A 1 8.59 19.07 -13.74
N LYS A 2 9.37 18.84 -12.69
CA LYS A 2 10.25 17.66 -12.62
C LYS A 2 9.42 16.40 -12.34
N ALA A 3 9.80 15.29 -13.01
CA ALA A 3 9.15 13.99 -12.84
C ALA A 3 10.12 12.83 -13.04
N ALA A 4 9.81 11.67 -12.44
CA ALA A 4 10.44 10.41 -12.75
C ALA A 4 9.50 9.57 -13.64
N PHE A 5 9.93 9.30 -14.87
CA PHE A 5 9.10 8.74 -15.93
C PHE A 5 9.87 7.72 -16.77
N ILE A 6 9.14 6.98 -17.58
CA ILE A 6 9.69 6.03 -18.56
C ILE A 6 9.20 6.36 -19.98
N GLU A 7 10.00 6.03 -20.99
CA GLU A 7 9.66 6.12 -22.42
C GLU A 7 9.61 4.73 -23.07
N GLN A 8 9.92 3.70 -22.32
CA GLN A 8 9.82 2.29 -22.70
C GLN A 8 9.73 1.43 -21.45
N PHE A 9 9.22 0.23 -21.57
CA PHE A 9 9.27 -0.76 -20.50
C PHE A 9 10.68 -1.31 -20.29
N GLY A 10 10.98 -1.76 -19.08
CA GLY A 10 12.27 -2.37 -18.77
C GLY A 10 12.62 -2.44 -17.29
N GLY A 11 13.91 -2.64 -17.00
CA GLY A 11 14.48 -2.62 -15.67
C GLY A 11 14.52 -1.21 -15.06
N PRO A 12 15.03 -1.04 -13.81
CA PRO A 12 15.07 0.26 -13.14
C PRO A 12 15.78 1.37 -13.93
N ASP A 13 16.73 1.01 -14.79
CA ASP A 13 17.54 1.96 -15.56
C ASP A 13 16.76 2.71 -16.65
N VAL A 14 15.55 2.26 -17.01
CA VAL A 14 14.70 3.00 -17.95
C VAL A 14 14.04 4.22 -17.32
N ILE A 15 14.09 4.36 -15.99
CA ILE A 15 13.52 5.52 -15.29
C ILE A 15 14.41 6.74 -15.54
N LYS A 16 13.83 7.74 -16.17
CA LYS A 16 14.41 9.07 -16.42
C LYS A 16 13.90 10.06 -15.39
N TYR A 17 14.73 11.02 -15.05
CA TYR A 17 14.34 12.20 -14.27
C TYR A 17 14.53 13.45 -15.12
N GLY A 18 13.48 14.23 -15.32
CA GLY A 18 13.52 15.37 -16.22
C GLY A 18 12.27 16.24 -16.18
N ASP A 19 12.20 17.17 -17.13
CA ASP A 19 11.10 18.11 -17.26
C ASP A 19 9.98 17.56 -18.11
N LEU A 20 8.76 17.67 -17.62
CA LEU A 20 7.52 17.42 -18.35
C LEU A 20 6.55 18.59 -18.17
N PRO A 21 5.55 18.75 -19.05
CA PRO A 21 4.51 19.76 -18.89
C PRO A 21 3.79 19.63 -17.54
N ASP A 22 3.40 20.75 -16.95
CA ASP A 22 2.54 20.76 -15.77
C ASP A 22 1.15 20.22 -16.12
N PRO A 23 0.52 19.41 -15.26
CA PRO A 23 -0.86 19.00 -15.45
C PRO A 23 -1.82 20.17 -15.21
N VAL A 24 -2.96 20.15 -15.87
CA VAL A 24 -4.05 21.12 -15.69
C VAL A 24 -5.25 20.40 -15.05
N ALA A 25 -5.91 21.04 -14.08
CA ALA A 25 -7.12 20.51 -13.47
C ALA A 25 -8.28 20.59 -14.46
N GLY A 26 -8.82 19.43 -14.86
CA GLY A 26 -10.09 19.34 -15.55
C GLY A 26 -11.30 19.53 -14.60
N PRO A 27 -12.54 19.55 -15.12
CA PRO A 27 -13.74 19.58 -14.29
C PRO A 27 -13.73 18.45 -13.25
N GLY A 28 -14.04 18.77 -11.98
CA GLY A 28 -14.03 17.83 -10.86
C GLY A 28 -12.66 17.36 -10.40
N GLN A 29 -11.57 17.94 -10.91
CA GLN A 29 -10.20 17.59 -10.55
C GLN A 29 -9.50 18.71 -9.76
N VAL A 30 -8.46 18.34 -9.06
CA VAL A 30 -7.49 19.25 -8.46
C VAL A 30 -6.10 18.96 -8.99
N VAL A 31 -5.26 19.99 -9.06
CA VAL A 31 -3.80 19.81 -9.17
C VAL A 31 -3.22 19.93 -7.77
N VAL A 32 -2.37 18.98 -7.42
CA VAL A 32 -1.66 18.95 -6.14
C VAL A 32 -0.17 19.15 -6.39
N ASP A 33 0.44 20.08 -5.67
CA ASP A 33 1.87 20.18 -5.50
C ASP A 33 2.32 19.05 -4.58
N VAL A 34 3.00 18.05 -5.13
CA VAL A 34 3.41 16.85 -4.42
C VAL A 34 4.61 17.13 -3.53
N VAL A 35 4.51 16.75 -2.28
CA VAL A 35 5.62 16.80 -1.30
C VAL A 35 6.29 15.44 -1.17
N ALA A 36 5.50 14.38 -1.14
CA ALA A 36 5.99 13.01 -1.02
C ALA A 36 5.13 12.05 -1.85
N ALA A 37 5.77 11.07 -2.49
CA ALA A 37 5.13 9.97 -3.20
C ALA A 37 5.64 8.62 -2.67
N SER A 38 4.77 7.62 -2.63
CA SER A 38 5.11 6.30 -2.08
C SER A 38 5.44 5.30 -3.18
N VAL A 39 6.46 4.46 -2.96
CA VAL A 39 6.82 3.38 -3.89
C VAL A 39 6.12 2.08 -3.48
N ASN A 40 5.43 1.47 -4.43
CA ASN A 40 4.66 0.25 -4.24
C ASN A 40 5.19 -0.90 -5.13
N GLY A 41 4.97 -2.14 -4.71
CA GLY A 41 5.33 -3.30 -5.51
C GLY A 41 4.60 -3.40 -6.85
N ALA A 42 3.52 -2.65 -7.05
CA ALA A 42 2.83 -2.54 -8.32
C ALA A 42 3.57 -1.62 -9.32
N ASP A 43 4.28 -0.60 -8.84
CA ASP A 43 4.90 0.42 -9.69
C ASP A 43 6.03 -0.16 -10.56
N TRP A 44 6.88 -1.04 -10.00
CA TRP A 44 7.90 -1.71 -10.80
C TRP A 44 7.31 -2.70 -11.80
N ARG A 45 6.13 -3.29 -11.51
CA ARG A 45 5.41 -4.14 -12.47
C ARG A 45 4.85 -3.34 -13.64
N VAL A 46 4.34 -2.12 -13.38
CA VAL A 46 3.95 -1.18 -14.44
C VAL A 46 5.16 -0.82 -15.29
N ARG A 47 6.27 -0.43 -14.66
CA ARG A 47 7.52 -0.12 -15.37
C ARG A 47 8.01 -1.30 -16.22
N ALA A 48 7.85 -2.53 -15.76
CA ALA A 48 8.25 -3.74 -16.48
C ALA A 48 7.26 -4.15 -17.59
N GLY A 49 6.14 -3.45 -17.78
CA GLY A 49 5.14 -3.76 -18.81
C GLY A 49 4.23 -4.94 -18.48
N LEU A 50 4.10 -5.31 -17.19
CA LEU A 50 3.26 -6.42 -16.76
C LEU A 50 1.77 -6.05 -16.65
N TYR A 51 1.40 -4.80 -16.90
CA TYR A 51 0.02 -4.30 -16.98
C TYR A 51 -0.19 -3.71 -18.38
N ALA A 52 -1.40 -3.90 -18.94
CA ALA A 52 -1.70 -3.55 -20.33
C ALA A 52 -1.66 -2.02 -20.60
N GLU A 53 -1.50 -1.72 -21.87
CA GLU A 53 -1.60 -0.45 -22.60
C GLU A 53 -1.21 0.84 -21.87
N THR A 54 -0.06 1.36 -22.25
CA THR A 54 0.50 2.59 -21.70
C THR A 54 0.91 3.54 -22.84
N LYS A 55 0.62 4.83 -22.65
CA LYS A 55 1.18 5.88 -23.49
C LYS A 55 2.47 6.42 -22.85
N PHE A 56 3.50 6.58 -23.66
CA PHE A 56 4.75 7.21 -23.23
C PHE A 56 4.81 8.71 -23.62
N PRO A 57 5.52 9.55 -22.87
CA PRO A 57 6.19 9.23 -21.60
C PRO A 57 5.19 8.93 -20.48
N LEU A 58 5.50 7.93 -19.64
CA LEU A 58 4.69 7.55 -18.49
C LEU A 58 5.38 7.98 -17.20
N VAL A 59 4.79 8.92 -16.47
CA VAL A 59 5.18 9.23 -15.08
C VAL A 59 4.67 8.09 -14.20
N LEU A 60 5.55 7.50 -13.38
CA LEU A 60 5.23 6.40 -12.50
C LEU A 60 4.58 6.86 -11.18
N GLY A 61 4.15 5.89 -10.36
CA GLY A 61 3.64 6.11 -9.01
C GLY A 61 2.15 6.40 -8.92
N ARG A 62 1.56 5.99 -7.80
CA ARG A 62 0.10 5.96 -7.62
C ARG A 62 -0.40 6.78 -6.47
N ASP A 63 0.38 6.91 -5.40
CA ASP A 63 -0.04 7.55 -4.16
C ASP A 63 0.93 8.64 -3.72
N PHE A 64 0.37 9.66 -3.12
CA PHE A 64 1.09 10.89 -2.82
C PHE A 64 0.49 11.60 -1.61
N SER A 65 1.22 12.57 -1.10
CA SER A 65 0.72 13.65 -0.25
C SER A 65 1.34 14.98 -0.68
N GLY A 66 0.55 16.05 -0.60
CA GLY A 66 0.96 17.38 -1.03
C GLY A 66 -0.04 18.45 -0.67
N THR A 67 0.00 19.55 -1.41
CA THR A 67 -0.86 20.75 -1.19
C THR A 67 -1.63 21.05 -2.46
N VAL A 68 -2.92 21.32 -2.35
CA VAL A 68 -3.77 21.72 -3.49
C VAL A 68 -3.23 23.01 -4.09
N ALA A 69 -2.86 22.98 -5.36
CA ALA A 69 -2.30 24.12 -6.12
C ALA A 69 -3.33 24.77 -7.03
N ALA A 70 -4.27 23.99 -7.58
CA ALA A 70 -5.34 24.51 -8.44
C ALA A 70 -6.58 23.64 -8.36
N LEU A 71 -7.74 24.25 -8.63
CA LEU A 71 -9.04 23.60 -8.65
C LEU A 71 -9.63 23.65 -10.06
N GLY A 72 -10.19 22.55 -10.52
CA GLY A 72 -11.05 22.50 -11.70
C GLY A 72 -12.48 22.92 -11.36
N ALA A 73 -13.26 23.17 -12.40
CA ALA A 73 -14.67 23.54 -12.23
C ALA A 73 -15.45 22.45 -11.45
N GLY A 74 -16.34 22.88 -10.54
CA GLY A 74 -17.20 21.98 -9.75
C GLY A 74 -16.51 21.34 -8.54
N VAL A 75 -15.38 21.85 -8.09
CA VAL A 75 -14.71 21.44 -6.84
C VAL A 75 -14.97 22.50 -5.77
N ASP A 76 -15.73 22.17 -4.74
CA ASP A 76 -16.21 23.12 -3.68
C ASP A 76 -15.79 22.67 -2.27
N ASP A 77 -15.38 21.42 -2.09
CA ASP A 77 -15.02 20.82 -0.80
C ASP A 77 -13.53 20.88 -0.47
N LEU A 78 -12.70 21.29 -1.44
CA LEU A 78 -11.26 21.58 -1.31
C LEU A 78 -10.97 23.03 -1.70
N LYS A 79 -9.87 23.56 -1.18
CA LYS A 79 -9.36 24.89 -1.54
C LYS A 79 -7.85 24.86 -1.79
N VAL A 80 -7.35 25.80 -2.57
CA VAL A 80 -5.90 26.03 -2.75
C VAL A 80 -5.26 26.22 -1.37
N GLY A 81 -4.16 25.52 -1.13
CA GLY A 81 -3.45 25.48 0.15
C GLY A 81 -3.87 24.35 1.09
N ASP A 82 -4.95 23.62 0.81
CA ASP A 82 -5.31 22.45 1.63
C ASP A 82 -4.21 21.36 1.51
N ALA A 83 -3.72 20.90 2.67
CA ALA A 83 -2.85 19.74 2.72
C ALA A 83 -3.69 18.46 2.52
N VAL A 84 -3.29 17.65 1.56
CA VAL A 84 -4.05 16.47 1.10
C VAL A 84 -3.18 15.25 0.88
N PHE A 85 -3.81 14.09 0.81
CA PHE A 85 -3.19 12.86 0.34
C PHE A 85 -4.21 12.04 -0.44
N GLY A 86 -3.72 11.19 -1.35
CA GLY A 86 -4.60 10.46 -2.23
C GLY A 86 -3.89 9.33 -2.98
N VAL A 87 -4.72 8.57 -3.67
CA VAL A 87 -4.29 7.49 -4.57
C VAL A 87 -4.97 7.70 -5.90
N LEU A 88 -4.21 7.79 -6.99
CA LEU A 88 -4.72 7.99 -8.34
C LEU A 88 -5.74 6.91 -8.72
N GLU A 89 -6.60 7.25 -9.65
CA GLU A 89 -7.62 6.35 -10.20
C GLU A 89 -7.01 5.00 -10.61
N ALA A 90 -7.78 3.94 -10.52
CA ALA A 90 -7.30 2.62 -10.90
C ALA A 90 -6.80 2.61 -12.35
N GLY A 91 -5.61 2.07 -12.57
CA GLY A 91 -4.97 2.05 -13.89
C GLY A 91 -4.25 3.35 -14.29
N ARG A 92 -4.27 4.39 -13.43
CA ARG A 92 -3.49 5.62 -13.64
C ARG A 92 -2.23 5.65 -12.78
N GLU A 93 -1.20 6.20 -13.38
CA GLU A 93 0.09 6.52 -12.75
C GLU A 93 0.32 8.03 -12.86
N GLY A 94 1.29 8.60 -12.11
CA GLY A 94 1.62 10.02 -12.23
C GLY A 94 2.12 10.69 -10.95
N ALA A 95 2.20 9.96 -9.82
CA ALA A 95 2.55 10.54 -8.53
C ALA A 95 4.05 10.86 -8.37
N TYR A 96 4.94 10.31 -9.22
CA TYR A 96 6.38 10.59 -9.16
C TYR A 96 6.71 11.88 -9.91
N ALA A 97 6.07 12.97 -9.54
CA ALA A 97 6.25 14.27 -10.13
C ALA A 97 6.00 15.40 -9.12
N GLU A 98 6.48 16.59 -9.41
CA GLU A 98 6.23 17.78 -8.57
C GLU A 98 4.74 18.16 -8.51
N LYS A 99 3.96 17.77 -9.53
CA LYS A 99 2.52 18.04 -9.60
C LYS A 99 1.76 16.84 -10.13
N VAL A 100 0.56 16.65 -9.64
CA VAL A 100 -0.36 15.61 -10.13
C VAL A 100 -1.78 16.16 -10.22
N ALA A 101 -2.50 15.81 -11.31
CA ALA A 101 -3.94 16.07 -11.43
C ALA A 101 -4.72 14.82 -11.05
N ILE A 102 -5.72 14.97 -10.20
CA ILE A 102 -6.52 13.87 -9.64
C ILE A 102 -7.96 14.30 -9.44
N THR A 103 -8.90 13.36 -9.54
CA THR A 103 -10.31 13.57 -9.19
C THR A 103 -10.43 13.97 -7.71
N ALA A 104 -11.05 15.11 -7.44
CA ALA A 104 -11.18 15.68 -6.09
C ALA A 104 -11.92 14.73 -5.12
N ALA A 105 -12.92 14.00 -5.63
CA ALA A 105 -13.75 13.09 -4.82
C ALA A 105 -12.99 11.91 -4.19
N ILE A 106 -11.78 11.58 -4.69
CA ILE A 106 -10.95 10.49 -4.14
C ILE A 106 -9.72 10.99 -3.36
N VAL A 107 -9.66 12.28 -3.07
CA VAL A 107 -8.60 12.91 -2.28
C VAL A 107 -9.13 13.23 -0.88
N ALA A 108 -8.34 12.94 0.15
CA ALA A 108 -8.66 13.29 1.53
C ALA A 108 -7.78 14.43 2.05
N LYS A 109 -8.33 15.25 2.96
CA LYS A 109 -7.55 16.23 3.71
C LYS A 109 -6.60 15.51 4.66
N LYS A 110 -5.35 15.94 4.66
CA LYS A 110 -4.32 15.40 5.55
C LYS A 110 -4.49 15.99 6.95
N SER A 111 -4.56 15.13 7.96
CA SER A 111 -4.52 15.57 9.35
C SER A 111 -3.20 16.28 9.66
N ALA A 112 -3.25 17.30 10.52
CA ALA A 112 -2.05 17.96 11.04
C ALA A 112 -1.14 17.01 11.84
N ALA A 113 -1.69 15.93 12.39
CA ALA A 113 -0.93 14.90 13.11
C ALA A 113 -0.04 14.03 12.20
N LEU A 114 -0.24 14.06 10.87
CA LEU A 114 0.57 13.33 9.90
C LEU A 114 1.53 14.28 9.18
N SER A 115 2.78 13.86 9.01
CA SER A 115 3.66 14.47 8.01
C SER A 115 3.18 14.13 6.59
N HIS A 116 3.63 14.84 5.56
CA HIS A 116 3.35 14.45 4.16
C HIS A 116 3.95 13.08 3.83
N THR A 117 5.11 12.78 4.37
CA THR A 117 5.80 11.51 4.18
C THR A 117 4.99 10.35 4.76
N ASP A 118 4.46 10.50 5.99
CA ASP A 118 3.60 9.49 6.63
C ASP A 118 2.27 9.33 5.89
N ALA A 119 1.66 10.43 5.46
CA ALA A 119 0.41 10.40 4.72
C ALA A 119 0.58 9.69 3.36
N ALA A 120 1.66 9.95 2.62
CA ALA A 120 1.98 9.23 1.40
C ALA A 120 2.22 7.74 1.65
N ALA A 121 2.94 7.38 2.73
CA ALA A 121 3.18 5.99 3.11
C ALA A 121 1.90 5.22 3.44
N LEU A 122 0.90 5.91 3.99
CA LEU A 122 -0.38 5.33 4.41
C LEU A 122 -1.46 5.34 3.32
N ALA A 123 -1.34 6.15 2.25
CA ALA A 123 -2.43 6.33 1.29
C ALA A 123 -2.89 4.99 0.67
N LEU A 124 -2.14 4.40 -0.25
CA LEU A 124 -2.52 3.12 -0.86
C LEU A 124 -2.44 1.96 0.14
N THR A 125 -1.46 2.00 1.04
CA THR A 125 -1.28 1.00 2.10
C THR A 125 -2.51 0.91 3.00
N GLY A 126 -3.00 2.04 3.50
CA GLY A 126 -4.17 2.11 4.37
C GLY A 126 -5.44 1.62 3.68
N ILE A 127 -5.72 2.11 2.45
CA ILE A 127 -6.85 1.63 1.65
C ILE A 127 -6.78 0.12 1.46
N THR A 128 -5.60 -0.40 1.11
CA THR A 128 -5.41 -1.84 0.87
C THR A 128 -5.71 -2.66 2.12
N VAL A 129 -5.23 -2.22 3.27
CA VAL A 129 -5.44 -2.94 4.53
C VAL A 129 -6.90 -2.88 4.98
N LEU A 130 -7.52 -1.69 4.98
CA LEU A 130 -8.93 -1.52 5.38
C LEU A 130 -9.85 -2.39 4.53
N ILE A 131 -9.69 -2.34 3.20
CA ILE A 131 -10.48 -3.18 2.30
C ILE A 131 -10.20 -4.66 2.51
N SER A 132 -8.95 -5.06 2.72
CA SER A 132 -8.60 -6.48 2.92
C SER A 132 -9.11 -7.02 4.24
N VAL A 133 -8.90 -6.29 5.33
CA VAL A 133 -9.16 -6.77 6.69
C VAL A 133 -10.60 -6.51 7.13
N GLU A 134 -11.11 -5.27 6.96
CA GLU A 134 -12.46 -4.91 7.42
C GLU A 134 -13.54 -5.35 6.41
N THR A 135 -13.33 -5.13 5.10
CA THR A 135 -14.37 -5.38 4.09
C THR A 135 -14.32 -6.80 3.52
N THR A 136 -13.15 -7.28 3.11
CA THR A 136 -13.00 -8.57 2.42
C THR A 136 -12.97 -9.74 3.39
N LEU A 137 -12.09 -9.68 4.40
CA LEU A 137 -12.02 -10.70 5.44
C LEU A 137 -13.15 -10.56 6.48
N GLN A 138 -13.69 -9.36 6.67
CA GLN A 138 -14.66 -9.06 7.73
C GLN A 138 -14.16 -9.58 9.09
N LEU A 139 -12.89 -9.26 9.40
CA LEU A 139 -12.22 -9.75 10.60
C LEU A 139 -12.97 -9.30 11.86
N GLN A 140 -13.22 -10.23 12.78
CA GLN A 140 -13.97 -10.00 14.00
C GLN A 140 -13.08 -10.04 15.24
N ARG A 141 -13.54 -9.42 16.30
CA ARG A 141 -12.94 -9.51 17.64
C ARG A 141 -12.85 -10.98 18.07
N GLY A 142 -11.72 -11.38 18.61
CA GLY A 142 -11.46 -12.73 19.11
C GLY A 142 -11.04 -13.74 18.03
N GLU A 143 -11.15 -13.40 16.74
CA GLU A 143 -10.61 -14.24 15.68
C GLU A 143 -9.07 -14.24 15.66
N THR A 144 -8.50 -15.31 15.14
CA THR A 144 -7.04 -15.42 14.91
C THR A 144 -6.75 -15.21 13.42
N ILE A 145 -5.88 -14.24 13.12
CA ILE A 145 -5.41 -13.98 11.76
C ILE A 145 -3.90 -14.24 11.63
N LEU A 146 -3.51 -14.95 10.56
CA LEU A 146 -2.13 -15.02 10.10
C LEU A 146 -1.88 -13.91 9.06
N ILE A 147 -0.93 -13.02 9.33
CA ILE A 147 -0.48 -11.97 8.40
C ILE A 147 0.91 -12.31 7.91
N GLN A 148 1.05 -12.61 6.62
CA GLN A 148 2.33 -12.94 6.00
C GLN A 148 3.15 -11.68 5.69
N GLY A 149 4.47 -11.73 5.99
CA GLY A 149 5.41 -10.65 5.67
C GLY A 149 5.29 -9.43 6.60
N GLY A 150 5.12 -9.64 7.89
CA GLY A 150 4.77 -8.64 8.91
C GLY A 150 5.60 -7.36 8.95
N ALA A 151 6.86 -7.39 8.51
CA ALA A 151 7.72 -6.21 8.48
C ALA A 151 7.52 -5.32 7.25
N GLY A 152 6.77 -5.78 6.23
CA GLY A 152 6.46 -4.98 5.05
C GLY A 152 5.45 -3.87 5.32
N GLY A 153 5.42 -2.84 4.47
CA GLY A 153 4.58 -1.66 4.68
C GLY A 153 3.08 -1.97 4.84
N VAL A 154 2.52 -2.87 4.03
CA VAL A 154 1.11 -3.27 4.13
C VAL A 154 0.86 -4.11 5.39
N ALA A 155 1.69 -5.13 5.61
CA ALA A 155 1.50 -6.05 6.72
C ALA A 155 1.68 -5.38 8.09
N SER A 156 2.61 -4.42 8.22
CA SER A 156 2.82 -3.66 9.45
C SER A 156 1.61 -2.81 9.86
N VAL A 157 0.87 -2.27 8.90
CA VAL A 157 -0.40 -1.57 9.15
C VAL A 157 -1.51 -2.57 9.46
N ALA A 158 -1.54 -3.72 8.75
CA ALA A 158 -2.54 -4.76 8.97
C ALA A 158 -2.48 -5.36 10.37
N ILE A 159 -1.27 -5.58 10.93
CA ILE A 159 -1.08 -6.02 12.32
C ILE A 159 -1.80 -5.08 13.27
N GLN A 160 -1.59 -3.78 13.14
CA GLN A 160 -2.15 -2.78 14.04
C GLN A 160 -3.68 -2.68 13.91
N ILE A 161 -4.22 -2.70 12.69
CA ILE A 161 -5.67 -2.68 12.45
C ILE A 161 -6.32 -3.96 13.00
N ALA A 162 -5.73 -5.13 12.79
CA ALA A 162 -6.23 -6.39 13.34
C ALA A 162 -6.22 -6.37 14.89
N LYS A 163 -5.19 -5.79 15.51
CA LYS A 163 -5.14 -5.58 16.96
C LYS A 163 -6.19 -4.59 17.44
N HIS A 164 -6.42 -3.50 16.72
CA HIS A 164 -7.49 -2.54 17.04
C HIS A 164 -8.88 -3.18 16.98
N ILE A 165 -9.15 -4.07 16.03
CA ILE A 165 -10.38 -4.87 15.97
C ILE A 165 -10.50 -5.82 17.18
N GLY A 166 -9.37 -6.20 17.78
CA GLY A 166 -9.32 -7.13 18.91
C GLY A 166 -9.07 -8.59 18.50
N ALA A 167 -8.48 -8.80 17.34
CA ALA A 167 -8.06 -10.12 16.87
C ALA A 167 -6.72 -10.55 17.52
N ARG A 168 -6.49 -11.86 17.55
CA ARG A 168 -5.18 -12.44 17.80
C ARG A 168 -4.37 -12.43 16.49
N VAL A 169 -3.18 -11.85 16.52
CA VAL A 169 -2.34 -11.69 15.33
C VAL A 169 -1.12 -12.61 15.39
N VAL A 170 -1.02 -13.50 14.43
CA VAL A 170 0.18 -14.29 14.12
C VAL A 170 0.82 -13.67 12.87
N THR A 171 2.13 -13.56 12.82
CA THR A 171 2.82 -13.02 11.63
C THR A 171 4.15 -13.71 11.37
N THR A 172 4.56 -13.72 10.09
CA THR A 172 5.87 -14.19 9.67
C THR A 172 6.80 -13.02 9.34
N THR A 173 8.05 -13.13 9.73
CA THR A 173 9.09 -12.15 9.37
C THR A 173 10.47 -12.79 9.42
N SER A 174 11.54 -12.06 9.05
CA SER A 174 12.92 -12.49 9.32
C SER A 174 13.32 -12.21 10.75
N ALA A 175 14.36 -12.92 11.26
CA ALA A 175 14.91 -12.75 12.62
C ALA A 175 15.14 -11.28 12.99
N ALA A 176 15.73 -10.50 12.07
CA ALA A 176 16.05 -9.08 12.29
C ALA A 176 14.82 -8.16 12.54
N ASN A 177 13.62 -8.65 12.22
CA ASN A 177 12.38 -7.87 12.30
C ASN A 177 11.43 -8.34 13.41
N ILE A 178 11.80 -9.35 14.20
CA ILE A 178 10.92 -9.92 15.24
C ILE A 178 10.46 -8.85 16.23
N ASP A 179 11.39 -8.08 16.78
CA ASP A 179 11.05 -7.05 17.77
C ASP A 179 10.25 -5.89 17.15
N TYR A 180 10.47 -5.59 15.89
CA TYR A 180 9.66 -4.59 15.19
C TYR A 180 8.19 -5.02 15.13
N VAL A 181 7.88 -6.21 14.66
CA VAL A 181 6.49 -6.66 14.52
C VAL A 181 5.82 -6.92 15.88
N ARG A 182 6.58 -7.31 16.91
CA ARG A 182 6.06 -7.39 18.28
C ARG A 182 5.62 -6.02 18.81
N ARG A 183 6.40 -4.97 18.56
CA ARG A 183 6.02 -3.59 18.92
C ARG A 183 4.78 -3.09 18.20
N LEU A 184 4.44 -3.65 17.03
CA LEU A 184 3.20 -3.36 16.31
C LEU A 184 1.99 -4.10 16.90
N GLY A 185 2.21 -5.03 17.84
CA GLY A 185 1.16 -5.76 18.54
C GLY A 185 0.97 -7.21 18.09
N ALA A 186 1.89 -7.80 17.30
CA ALA A 186 1.80 -9.21 16.95
C ALA A 186 1.91 -10.11 18.20
N ASP A 187 0.94 -11.00 18.41
CA ASP A 187 0.88 -11.91 19.57
C ASP A 187 1.83 -13.10 19.40
N GLN A 188 2.02 -13.57 18.15
CA GLN A 188 2.97 -14.63 17.81
C GLN A 188 3.75 -14.24 16.56
N VAL A 189 5.06 -14.40 16.61
CA VAL A 189 5.96 -14.06 15.49
C VAL A 189 6.75 -15.31 15.11
N ILE A 190 6.78 -15.61 13.84
CA ILE A 190 7.47 -16.76 13.26
C ILE A 190 8.60 -16.24 12.38
N ASP A 191 9.83 -16.66 12.69
CA ASP A 191 10.96 -16.47 11.78
C ASP A 191 10.88 -17.49 10.66
N TYR A 192 10.52 -17.02 9.46
CA TYR A 192 10.36 -17.90 8.29
C TYR A 192 11.67 -18.51 7.81
N SER A 193 12.84 -18.01 8.25
CA SER A 193 14.14 -18.59 7.93
C SER A 193 14.49 -19.79 8.82
N ALA A 194 13.90 -19.86 10.01
CA ALA A 194 14.15 -20.89 11.01
C ALA A 194 13.00 -21.89 11.15
N GLN A 195 11.77 -21.49 10.81
CA GLN A 195 10.56 -22.29 11.08
C GLN A 195 9.60 -22.28 9.89
N ASP A 196 9.05 -23.44 9.58
CA ASP A 196 7.91 -23.57 8.68
C ASP A 196 6.63 -23.21 9.44
N PHE A 197 5.97 -22.12 9.04
CA PHE A 197 4.78 -21.63 9.70
C PHE A 197 3.63 -22.64 9.69
N THR A 198 3.56 -23.53 8.69
CA THR A 198 2.51 -24.56 8.59
C THR A 198 2.61 -25.63 9.66
N ARG A 199 3.77 -25.76 10.32
CA ARG A 199 4.01 -26.72 11.41
C ARG A 199 3.76 -26.14 12.79
N VAL A 200 3.69 -24.81 12.91
CA VAL A 200 3.61 -24.11 14.21
C VAL A 200 2.36 -23.25 14.34
N VAL A 201 1.58 -23.14 13.28
CA VAL A 201 0.30 -22.41 13.24
C VAL A 201 -0.79 -23.31 12.69
N SER A 202 -1.96 -23.30 13.31
CA SER A 202 -3.16 -24.00 12.84
C SER A 202 -4.41 -23.30 13.37
N GLY A 203 -5.55 -23.59 12.76
CA GLY A 203 -6.86 -23.14 13.25
C GLY A 203 -7.10 -21.64 13.12
N CYS A 204 -6.41 -20.95 12.21
CA CYS A 204 -6.67 -19.54 11.94
C CYS A 204 -8.04 -19.33 11.30
N ASP A 205 -8.76 -18.31 11.76
CA ASP A 205 -10.01 -17.84 11.14
C ASP A 205 -9.75 -17.16 9.81
N ALA A 206 -8.65 -16.42 9.74
CA ALA A 206 -8.28 -15.64 8.57
C ALA A 206 -6.79 -15.71 8.25
N VAL A 207 -6.47 -15.49 6.97
CA VAL A 207 -5.11 -15.24 6.46
C VAL A 207 -5.13 -13.95 5.66
N PHE A 208 -4.13 -13.09 5.86
CA PHE A 208 -3.83 -11.98 4.97
C PHE A 208 -2.43 -12.15 4.37
N ASP A 209 -2.39 -12.46 3.09
CA ASP A 209 -1.12 -12.68 2.37
C ASP A 209 -0.67 -11.45 1.60
N THR A 210 0.53 -10.97 1.93
CA THR A 210 1.21 -9.85 1.26
C THR A 210 2.49 -10.30 0.53
N VAL A 211 2.79 -11.60 0.51
CA VAL A 211 4.02 -12.19 -0.04
C VAL A 211 3.80 -12.84 -1.40
N GLY A 212 2.75 -13.66 -1.53
CA GLY A 212 2.41 -14.37 -2.77
C GLY A 212 3.19 -15.67 -2.98
N GLY A 213 3.05 -16.25 -4.17
CA GLY A 213 3.73 -17.49 -4.56
C GLY A 213 3.43 -18.66 -3.65
N ASP A 214 4.44 -19.49 -3.35
CA ASP A 214 4.32 -20.68 -2.50
C ASP A 214 3.82 -20.37 -1.08
N VAL A 215 4.14 -19.18 -0.54
CA VAL A 215 3.67 -18.74 0.78
C VAL A 215 2.16 -18.61 0.78
N ALA A 216 1.59 -18.00 -0.27
CA ALA A 216 0.15 -17.86 -0.42
C ALA A 216 -0.54 -19.24 -0.50
N GLN A 217 0.01 -20.17 -1.29
CA GLN A 217 -0.53 -21.52 -1.42
C GLN A 217 -0.48 -22.29 -0.09
N LYS A 218 0.66 -22.28 0.60
CA LYS A 218 0.83 -22.92 1.90
C LYS A 218 -0.06 -22.32 3.00
N SER A 219 -0.47 -21.07 2.85
CA SER A 219 -1.28 -20.37 3.86
C SER A 219 -2.68 -20.96 4.04
N PHE A 220 -3.19 -21.72 3.07
CA PHE A 220 -4.46 -22.44 3.25
C PHE A 220 -4.39 -23.55 4.31
N ALA A 221 -3.23 -24.16 4.52
CA ALA A 221 -3.06 -25.26 5.47
C ALA A 221 -3.30 -24.85 6.93
N VAL A 222 -3.12 -23.57 7.26
CA VAL A 222 -3.29 -23.07 8.64
C VAL A 222 -4.72 -22.63 8.95
N LEU A 223 -5.59 -22.52 7.94
CA LEU A 223 -6.98 -22.13 8.12
C LEU A 223 -7.80 -23.26 8.75
N ARG A 224 -8.69 -22.91 9.68
CA ARG A 224 -9.73 -23.84 10.15
C ARG A 224 -10.76 -24.12 9.05
N PRO A 225 -11.58 -25.17 9.15
CA PRO A 225 -12.77 -25.32 8.31
C PRO A 225 -13.64 -24.05 8.36
N GLY A 226 -14.08 -23.56 7.20
CA GLY A 226 -14.79 -22.28 7.06
C GLY A 226 -13.91 -21.04 7.16
N GLY A 227 -12.58 -21.19 7.28
CA GLY A 227 -11.63 -20.09 7.29
C GLY A 227 -11.48 -19.42 5.93
N ARG A 228 -10.94 -18.19 5.92
CA ARG A 228 -10.85 -17.36 4.72
C ARG A 228 -9.51 -16.66 4.57
N GLY A 229 -9.03 -16.53 3.34
CA GLY A 229 -7.77 -15.84 3.04
C GLY A 229 -7.95 -14.69 2.06
N ALA A 230 -7.34 -13.55 2.33
CA ALA A 230 -7.23 -12.42 1.42
C ALA A 230 -5.81 -12.34 0.84
N PHE A 231 -5.68 -12.30 -0.50
CA PHE A 231 -4.41 -12.43 -1.21
C PHE A 231 -4.19 -11.21 -2.11
N ILE A 232 -3.22 -10.35 -1.79
CA ILE A 232 -2.91 -9.14 -2.58
C ILE A 232 -1.68 -9.28 -3.46
N ALA A 233 -0.82 -10.25 -3.19
CA ALA A 233 0.44 -10.44 -3.89
C ALA A 233 0.40 -11.53 -4.98
N SER A 234 -0.74 -12.19 -5.17
CA SER A 234 -0.92 -13.34 -6.07
C SER A 234 -1.45 -12.96 -7.47
N GLY A 235 -1.16 -11.76 -7.95
CA GLY A 235 -1.61 -11.30 -9.28
C GLY A 235 -3.07 -10.85 -9.30
N MET A 236 -3.76 -11.07 -10.41
CA MET A 236 -5.14 -10.58 -10.63
C MET A 236 -6.20 -11.45 -9.92
N GLN A 237 -5.87 -12.67 -9.57
CA GLN A 237 -6.78 -13.62 -8.92
C GLN A 237 -6.18 -14.13 -7.61
N ALA A 238 -7.03 -14.53 -6.66
CA ALA A 238 -6.60 -15.28 -5.50
C ALA A 238 -6.09 -16.67 -5.92
N PRO A 239 -5.11 -17.25 -5.20
CA PRO A 239 -4.68 -18.62 -5.46
C PRO A 239 -5.84 -19.59 -5.20
N LYS A 240 -5.90 -20.69 -5.94
CA LYS A 240 -6.92 -21.70 -5.76
C LYS A 240 -6.52 -22.64 -4.60
N PRO A 241 -7.33 -22.79 -3.54
CA PRO A 241 -7.06 -23.77 -2.49
C PRO A 241 -7.20 -25.19 -3.02
N GLU A 242 -6.42 -26.13 -2.46
CA GLU A 242 -6.51 -27.56 -2.74
C GLU A 242 -7.66 -28.24 -1.94
N ARG A 243 -8.20 -27.53 -0.95
CA ARG A 243 -9.30 -27.96 -0.08
C ARG A 243 -10.53 -27.08 -0.34
N ASP A 244 -11.72 -27.63 -0.17
CA ASP A 244 -13.01 -27.00 -0.49
C ASP A 244 -13.70 -26.33 0.72
N ASP A 245 -13.16 -26.56 1.93
CA ASP A 245 -13.69 -26.02 3.17
C ASP A 245 -13.10 -24.66 3.59
N VAL A 246 -12.38 -23.99 2.70
CA VAL A 246 -11.81 -22.65 2.92
C VAL A 246 -12.06 -21.73 1.73
N THR A 247 -12.08 -20.42 1.98
CA THR A 247 -12.38 -19.42 0.94
C THR A 247 -11.15 -18.59 0.61
N ALA A 248 -10.82 -18.51 -0.68
CA ALA A 248 -9.79 -17.63 -1.21
C ALA A 248 -10.44 -16.35 -1.80
N LEU A 249 -10.01 -15.19 -1.33
CA LEU A 249 -10.57 -13.89 -1.69
C LEU A 249 -9.51 -12.99 -2.31
N ARG A 250 -9.89 -12.24 -3.35
CA ARG A 250 -9.08 -11.17 -3.92
C ARG A 250 -9.69 -9.83 -3.52
N PRO A 251 -9.05 -9.03 -2.65
CA PRO A 251 -9.55 -7.70 -2.28
C PRO A 251 -9.70 -6.77 -3.49
N ALA A 252 -10.88 -6.19 -3.67
CA ALA A 252 -11.15 -5.19 -4.70
C ALA A 252 -10.76 -3.79 -4.19
N VAL A 253 -9.47 -3.47 -4.27
CA VAL A 253 -8.93 -2.20 -3.75
C VAL A 253 -9.35 -1.04 -4.64
N GLY A 254 -10.53 -0.47 -4.35
CA GLY A 254 -11.08 0.70 -5.00
C GLY A 254 -10.33 2.00 -4.65
N ARG A 255 -10.78 3.10 -5.23
CA ARG A 255 -10.29 4.45 -4.96
C ARG A 255 -11.45 5.27 -4.43
N ALA A 256 -11.38 5.66 -3.17
CA ALA A 256 -12.39 6.46 -2.51
C ALA A 256 -11.77 7.29 -1.39
N ARG A 257 -12.39 8.40 -1.05
CA ARG A 257 -11.96 9.28 0.04
C ARG A 257 -12.17 8.64 1.41
N ALA A 258 -13.29 7.96 1.64
CA ALA A 258 -13.64 7.44 2.95
C ALA A 258 -12.61 6.50 3.59
N PRO A 259 -11.96 5.54 2.87
CA PRO A 259 -10.86 4.77 3.47
C PRO A 259 -9.63 5.60 3.82
N LEU A 260 -9.35 6.71 3.10
CA LEU A 260 -8.25 7.61 3.44
C LEU A 260 -8.57 8.38 4.73
N GLU A 261 -9.79 8.86 4.88
CA GLU A 261 -10.27 9.51 6.10
C GLU A 261 -10.23 8.53 7.28
N ARG A 262 -10.69 7.30 7.06
CA ARG A 262 -10.68 6.24 8.09
C ARG A 262 -9.26 5.91 8.57
N ILE A 263 -8.25 5.81 7.69
CA ILE A 263 -6.88 5.58 8.11
C ILE A 263 -6.32 6.78 8.88
N ALA A 264 -6.67 8.00 8.49
CA ALA A 264 -6.28 9.20 9.21
C ALA A 264 -6.88 9.26 10.63
N GLU A 265 -8.14 8.84 10.81
CA GLU A 265 -8.80 8.70 12.11
C GLU A 265 -8.08 7.68 12.99
N LEU A 266 -7.76 6.49 12.45
CA LEU A 266 -7.05 5.45 13.19
C LEU A 266 -5.66 5.90 13.66
N VAL A 267 -5.00 6.74 12.87
CA VAL A 267 -3.74 7.37 13.30
C VAL A 267 -4.00 8.41 14.40
N ALA A 268 -5.03 9.24 14.25
CA ALA A 268 -5.34 10.30 15.23
C ALA A 268 -5.66 9.74 16.63
N ILE A 269 -6.32 8.58 16.69
CA ILE A 269 -6.60 7.89 17.97
C ILE A 269 -5.45 6.99 18.44
N GLY A 270 -4.31 6.95 17.73
CA GLY A 270 -3.14 6.14 18.08
C GLY A 270 -3.28 4.64 17.83
N ALA A 271 -4.34 4.21 17.15
CA ALA A 271 -4.56 2.80 16.79
C ALA A 271 -3.61 2.31 15.69
N VAL A 272 -3.17 3.22 14.81
CA VAL A 272 -2.22 2.95 13.74
C VAL A 272 -1.09 3.97 13.79
N ARG A 273 0.13 3.48 13.70
CA ARG A 273 1.33 4.29 13.46
C ARG A 273 1.81 4.06 12.03
N PRO A 274 2.29 5.09 11.33
CA PRO A 274 2.91 4.92 10.02
C PRO A 274 4.00 3.84 10.04
N PRO A 275 4.20 3.09 8.95
CA PRO A 275 5.31 2.15 8.86
C PRO A 275 6.65 2.88 8.91
N GLU A 276 7.72 2.17 9.24
CA GLU A 276 9.07 2.73 9.07
C GLU A 276 9.29 3.16 7.61
N ILE A 277 9.99 4.27 7.42
CA ILE A 277 10.14 4.90 6.11
C ILE A 277 11.63 5.01 5.73
N LYS A 278 11.97 4.54 4.53
CA LYS A 278 13.22 4.84 3.87
C LYS A 278 12.95 5.85 2.76
N GLN A 279 13.59 7.02 2.84
CA GLN A 279 13.40 8.11 1.89
C GLN A 279 14.46 8.13 0.80
N PHE A 280 14.05 8.56 -0.39
CA PHE A 280 14.90 8.83 -1.54
C PHE A 280 14.48 10.15 -2.17
N PRO A 281 15.37 10.98 -2.69
CA PRO A 281 14.97 12.10 -3.54
C PRO A 281 14.27 11.59 -4.81
N LEU A 282 13.36 12.36 -5.38
CA LEU A 282 12.63 11.99 -6.60
C LEU A 282 13.57 11.60 -7.75
N SER A 283 14.72 12.26 -7.88
CA SER A 283 15.75 11.94 -8.87
C SER A 283 16.36 10.54 -8.72
N GLN A 284 16.18 9.89 -7.57
CA GLN A 284 16.66 8.54 -7.28
C GLN A 284 15.53 7.49 -7.34
N ALA A 285 14.44 7.74 -8.08
CA ALA A 285 13.34 6.80 -8.24
C ALA A 285 13.79 5.43 -8.78
N ALA A 286 14.80 5.39 -9.65
CA ALA A 286 15.40 4.13 -10.13
C ALA A 286 15.99 3.29 -9.00
N GLU A 287 16.70 3.93 -8.06
CA GLU A 287 17.27 3.24 -6.90
C GLU A 287 16.18 2.76 -5.93
N ALA A 288 15.17 3.57 -5.69
CA ALA A 288 14.01 3.17 -4.90
C ALA A 288 13.31 1.94 -5.49
N HIS A 289 13.22 1.85 -6.83
CA HIS A 289 12.68 0.68 -7.52
C HIS A 289 13.57 -0.56 -7.36
N ARG A 290 14.91 -0.44 -7.42
CA ARG A 290 15.83 -1.56 -7.16
C ARG A 290 15.63 -2.13 -5.76
N VAL A 291 15.53 -1.25 -4.75
CA VAL A 291 15.25 -1.67 -3.37
C VAL A 291 13.88 -2.33 -3.27
N SER A 292 12.85 -1.79 -3.92
CA SER A 292 11.49 -2.35 -3.93
C SER A 292 11.42 -3.75 -4.55
N GLU A 293 12.12 -3.97 -5.66
CA GLU A 293 12.21 -5.28 -6.34
C GLU A 293 12.92 -6.33 -5.50
N GLY A 294 13.94 -5.93 -4.74
CA GLY A 294 14.67 -6.81 -3.84
C GLY A 294 13.83 -7.36 -2.69
N ARG A 295 12.69 -6.75 -2.37
CA ARG A 295 11.71 -7.17 -1.35
C ARG A 295 12.26 -7.36 0.07
N HIS A 296 13.54 -7.05 0.32
CA HIS A 296 14.21 -7.21 1.60
C HIS A 296 14.39 -5.86 2.31
N PHE A 297 13.29 -5.14 2.53
CA PHE A 297 13.30 -3.90 3.29
C PHE A 297 12.12 -3.88 4.28
N ARG A 298 12.26 -3.09 5.34
CA ARG A 298 11.24 -2.87 6.35
C ARG A 298 10.42 -1.63 6.00
N GLY A 299 9.11 -1.71 6.21
CA GLY A 299 8.21 -0.57 6.07
C GLY A 299 7.96 -0.12 4.64
N LYS A 300 8.14 1.18 4.34
CA LYS A 300 7.81 1.82 3.06
C LYS A 300 8.96 2.63 2.50
N LEU A 301 9.02 2.69 1.18
CA LEU A 301 9.92 3.57 0.43
C LEU A 301 9.15 4.80 -0.01
N ILE A 302 9.72 5.97 0.21
CA ILE A 302 9.11 7.26 -0.13
C ILE A 302 10.07 8.06 -0.99
N LEU A 303 9.54 8.64 -2.06
CA LEU A 303 10.21 9.65 -2.86
C LEU A 303 9.88 11.01 -2.28
N GLN A 304 10.90 11.73 -1.83
CA GLN A 304 10.79 13.11 -1.43
C GLN A 304 10.84 13.98 -2.69
N VAL A 305 9.78 14.72 -2.93
CA VAL A 305 9.61 15.52 -4.14
C VAL A 305 10.04 16.95 -3.88
N ARG A 306 9.73 17.49 -2.69
CA ARG A 306 10.10 18.82 -2.21
C ARG A 306 10.56 18.80 -0.76
#